data_2ce65e909b2fe5d1a1f30b67e9e81329
#
_entry.id   2ce65e909b2fe5d1a1f30b67e9e81329
#
_cell.length_a   1.000
_cell.length_b   1.000
_cell.length_c   1.000
_cell.angle_alpha   90.00
_cell.angle_beta   90.00
_cell.angle_gamma   90.00
#
_symmetry.space_group_name_H-M   'P 1'
#
loop_
_entity.id
_entity.type
_entity.pdbx_description
1 polymer ?
#
loop_
_entity_poly.entity_id
_entity_poly.type
_entity_poly.pdbx_seq_one_letter_code
_entity_poly.pdbx_strand_id
1 'polypeptide(L)'
;VAVTGVQTCALPIFNIGKNDITADSRFENYIGYALKGTTLKGNLNIRSNYFNLNDFMSATGEEMSSSGDVTTTDSVSSTGIVEVPRNIDFQMDANLKQVLFDKMSFNNMNGKLVVKDGKVDMKNLSMNTMGGNVVMNGYYSTANVKKPEMKAGFKLSNIGFAQAYKELDMVQKMAPIFENLKGNFSGSINILTDLDATMSPVLNTMQGDGSLSTRDLSLSGVKAIDEIADAVKQPSLKDMKVKDMTLDFTIKDGRVETKPFDIKMGDYTLNLSGSTGLDQTIDYSGKVKLPTSVGNISKLMTLDLKIGGSFTSPKVSVDTKSMANQAVEAVADEAISKLGQKLGLDSAATANKDSIKQKVTEKAAEKALDFLKKKLK
;
A
#
# COMPACT_ATOMS: atom_id res chain seq x y z
N VAL A 1 26.57 49.63 18.82
CA VAL A 1 27.40 48.43 18.75
C VAL A 1 26.46 47.26 18.62
N ALA A 2 26.30 46.70 17.42
CA ALA A 2 25.52 45.50 17.17
C ALA A 2 26.40 44.31 17.61
N VAL A 3 26.03 43.68 18.74
CA VAL A 3 26.63 42.41 19.14
C VAL A 3 25.93 41.32 18.34
N THR A 4 26.48 40.92 17.23
CA THR A 4 26.09 39.73 16.47
C THR A 4 26.68 38.53 17.23
N GLY A 5 25.95 38.04 18.23
CA GLY A 5 26.36 36.86 18.99
C GLY A 5 26.12 35.60 18.17
N VAL A 6 27.09 35.21 17.35
CA VAL A 6 27.20 33.86 16.83
C VAL A 6 27.97 33.05 17.85
N GLN A 7 27.29 32.19 18.60
CA GLN A 7 27.97 31.21 19.44
C GLN A 7 27.94 29.82 18.77
N THR A 8 29.14 29.31 18.51
CA THR A 8 29.32 27.89 18.16
C THR A 8 29.40 27.14 19.48
N CYS A 9 28.33 26.45 19.89
CA CYS A 9 28.41 25.54 21.03
C CYS A 9 28.87 24.17 20.53
N ALA A 10 30.02 23.73 21.05
CA ALA A 10 30.47 22.37 20.87
C ALA A 10 29.65 21.43 21.78
N LEU A 11 28.99 20.48 21.16
CA LEU A 11 28.56 19.17 21.64
C LEU A 11 28.06 19.03 23.09
N PRO A 12 26.77 19.18 23.35
CA PRO A 12 26.17 18.39 24.39
C PRO A 12 25.89 16.97 23.86
N ILE A 13 26.50 15.97 24.46
CA ILE A 13 26.04 14.57 24.34
C ILE A 13 24.89 14.43 25.32
N PHE A 14 23.66 14.27 24.80
CA PHE A 14 22.50 14.00 25.64
C PHE A 14 22.33 12.49 25.74
N ASN A 15 22.60 11.92 26.91
CA ASN A 15 22.27 10.54 27.22
C ASN A 15 20.97 10.51 28.02
N ILE A 16 19.87 10.10 27.38
CA ILE A 16 18.58 9.86 28.02
C ILE A 16 18.32 8.35 27.93
N GLY A 17 18.51 7.64 29.03
CA GLY A 17 18.46 6.19 29.04
C GLY A 17 19.57 5.58 28.17
N LYS A 18 19.20 4.81 27.14
CA LYS A 18 20.11 4.23 26.15
C LYS A 18 20.34 5.13 24.92
N ASN A 19 19.63 6.27 24.83
CA ASN A 19 19.73 7.18 23.69
C ASN A 19 21.04 7.96 23.75
N ASP A 20 21.81 7.93 22.65
CA ASP A 20 23.07 8.64 22.49
C ASP A 20 22.93 9.71 21.39
N ILE A 21 22.42 10.88 21.74
CA ILE A 21 22.23 11.97 20.78
C ILE A 21 23.39 12.94 20.88
N THR A 22 24.06 13.17 19.76
CA THR A 22 25.08 14.21 19.61
C THR A 22 24.54 15.26 18.63
N ALA A 23 24.60 16.53 19.02
CA ALA A 23 24.16 17.63 18.19
C ALA A 23 25.26 18.69 18.08
N ASP A 24 25.78 18.90 16.86
CA ASP A 24 26.56 20.09 16.52
C ASP A 24 25.59 21.19 16.11
N SER A 25 25.60 22.29 16.84
CA SER A 25 24.60 23.34 16.64
C SER A 25 25.22 24.73 16.53
N ARG A 26 24.59 25.56 15.69
CA ARG A 26 24.86 26.99 15.59
C ARG A 26 23.53 27.71 15.72
N PHE A 27 23.43 28.52 16.76
CA PHE A 27 22.22 29.30 17.04
C PHE A 27 22.43 30.77 16.72
N GLU A 28 21.37 31.41 16.22
CA GLU A 28 21.29 32.83 15.98
C GLU A 28 20.08 33.40 16.70
N ASN A 29 20.19 34.67 17.16
CA ASN A 29 19.10 35.38 17.84
C ASN A 29 18.66 34.78 19.19
N TYR A 30 19.55 34.07 19.91
CA TYR A 30 19.21 33.42 21.17
C TYR A 30 18.85 34.41 22.27
N ILE A 31 19.48 35.62 22.30
CA ILE A 31 19.16 36.69 23.28
C ILE A 31 17.76 37.23 23.00
N GLY A 32 17.42 37.48 21.73
CA GLY A 32 16.09 37.92 21.34
C GLY A 32 15.03 36.87 21.66
N TYR A 33 15.33 35.60 21.48
CA TYR A 33 14.46 34.50 21.86
C TYR A 33 14.21 34.47 23.38
N ALA A 34 15.30 34.48 24.18
CA ALA A 34 15.19 34.38 25.64
C ALA A 34 14.51 35.60 26.31
N LEU A 35 14.76 36.81 25.81
CA LEU A 35 14.27 38.04 26.45
C LEU A 35 13.00 38.59 25.82
N LYS A 36 12.70 38.30 24.57
CA LYS A 36 11.61 38.90 23.81
C LYS A 36 10.69 37.90 23.12
N GLY A 37 10.93 36.59 23.26
CA GLY A 37 10.15 35.55 22.60
C GLY A 37 10.24 35.55 21.07
N THR A 38 11.30 36.19 20.50
CA THR A 38 11.49 36.22 19.04
C THR A 38 11.95 34.85 18.54
N THR A 39 11.87 34.61 17.23
CA THR A 39 12.22 33.32 16.63
C THR A 39 13.70 32.97 16.84
N LEU A 40 13.96 31.82 17.45
CA LEU A 40 15.29 31.21 17.53
C LEU A 40 15.63 30.54 16.20
N LYS A 41 16.74 30.93 15.60
CA LYS A 41 17.22 30.32 14.36
C LYS A 41 18.43 29.43 14.63
N GLY A 42 18.59 28.36 13.86
CA GLY A 42 19.74 27.51 14.03
C GLY A 42 19.92 26.46 12.95
N ASN A 43 21.17 26.00 12.85
CA ASN A 43 21.55 24.86 12.05
C ASN A 43 22.07 23.77 12.99
N LEU A 44 21.57 22.55 12.85
CA LEU A 44 21.89 21.41 13.70
C LEU A 44 22.33 20.22 12.85
N ASN A 45 23.46 19.59 13.26
CA ASN A 45 23.83 18.28 12.74
C ASN A 45 23.61 17.25 13.84
N ILE A 46 22.62 16.39 13.67
CA ILE A 46 22.24 15.40 14.68
C ILE A 46 22.81 14.04 14.28
N ARG A 47 23.50 13.40 15.22
CA ARG A 47 24.04 12.05 15.06
C ARG A 47 23.63 11.20 16.26
N SER A 48 23.29 9.94 16.01
CA SER A 48 23.02 8.96 17.07
C SER A 48 23.32 7.55 16.55
N ASN A 49 23.86 6.69 17.42
CA ASN A 49 23.94 5.27 17.11
C ASN A 49 22.65 4.55 17.46
N TYR A 50 21.98 5.01 18.53
CA TYR A 50 20.70 4.43 18.99
C TYR A 50 19.77 5.52 19.49
N PHE A 51 18.59 5.62 18.88
CA PHE A 51 17.58 6.61 19.20
C PHE A 51 16.20 5.95 19.31
N ASN A 52 15.68 5.83 20.53
CA ASN A 52 14.34 5.29 20.79
C ASN A 52 13.36 6.44 20.97
N LEU A 53 12.57 6.73 19.92
CA LEU A 53 11.54 7.77 19.98
C LEU A 53 10.44 7.47 21.00
N ASN A 54 10.18 6.20 21.30
CA ASN A 54 9.16 5.82 22.28
C ASN A 54 9.47 6.36 23.68
N ASP A 55 10.75 6.46 24.05
CA ASP A 55 11.17 6.99 25.35
C ASP A 55 10.80 8.48 25.50
N PHE A 56 10.77 9.23 24.41
CA PHE A 56 10.37 10.65 24.39
C PHE A 56 8.87 10.84 24.35
N MET A 57 8.13 9.96 23.71
CA MET A 57 6.67 10.02 23.68
C MET A 57 6.06 9.66 25.04
N SER A 58 6.70 8.76 25.79
CA SER A 58 6.29 8.35 27.14
C SER A 58 6.60 9.44 28.15
N ALA A 59 7.69 10.19 27.99
CA ALA A 59 8.14 11.24 28.92
C ALA A 59 7.27 12.52 28.87
N THR A 60 6.46 12.74 27.83
CA THR A 60 5.52 13.88 27.78
C THR A 60 4.30 13.68 28.68
N GLY A 61 4.13 12.49 29.29
CA GLY A 61 3.06 12.17 30.25
C GLY A 61 3.49 12.19 31.73
N GLU A 62 4.79 12.19 32.04
CA GLU A 62 5.31 12.28 33.42
C GLU A 62 6.32 13.42 33.52
N GLU A 63 6.15 14.25 34.55
CA GLU A 63 6.93 15.47 34.79
C GLU A 63 8.45 15.22 34.72
N MET A 64 9.15 15.87 33.79
CA MET A 64 10.58 16.08 33.90
C MET A 64 10.88 17.06 35.04
N SER A 65 10.89 16.55 36.25
CA SER A 65 11.45 17.27 37.41
C SER A 65 12.97 17.28 37.28
N SER A 66 13.50 18.24 36.53
CA SER A 66 14.90 18.63 36.66
C SER A 66 14.97 20.10 37.12
N SER A 67 15.55 20.28 38.29
CA SER A 67 15.88 21.52 38.94
C SER A 67 16.57 22.52 37.99
N GLY A 68 15.83 23.54 37.59
CA GLY A 68 16.34 24.66 36.80
C GLY A 68 15.18 25.60 36.51
N ASP A 69 15.03 26.61 37.38
CA ASP A 69 14.04 27.67 37.37
C ASP A 69 14.04 28.43 36.02
N VAL A 70 13.15 28.04 35.11
CA VAL A 70 12.71 28.88 33.99
C VAL A 70 11.20 28.73 33.87
N THR A 71 10.49 29.63 34.45
CA THR A 71 9.04 29.84 34.27
C THR A 71 8.75 30.17 32.81
N THR A 72 8.40 29.18 32.01
CA THR A 72 7.60 29.37 30.82
C THR A 72 6.31 28.58 31.01
N THR A 73 5.28 29.29 31.46
CA THR A 73 3.90 28.90 31.43
C THR A 73 3.44 28.78 29.99
N ASP A 74 3.56 27.58 29.39
CA ASP A 74 2.72 27.17 28.30
C ASP A 74 2.30 25.73 28.54
N SER A 75 1.00 25.58 28.68
CA SER A 75 0.27 24.38 29.03
C SER A 75 0.70 23.19 28.17
N VAL A 76 1.40 22.24 28.76
CA VAL A 76 1.59 20.91 28.15
C VAL A 76 0.22 20.25 28.17
N SER A 77 -0.44 20.25 27.01
CA SER A 77 -1.65 19.46 26.79
C SER A 77 -1.34 17.99 27.07
N SER A 78 -2.12 17.37 27.94
CA SER A 78 -2.08 15.93 28.25
C SER A 78 -2.51 15.02 27.07
N THR A 79 -2.46 15.53 25.85
CA THR A 79 -2.67 14.81 24.61
C THR A 79 -1.30 14.43 24.07
N GLY A 80 -1.07 13.16 23.74
CA GLY A 80 0.21 12.66 23.20
C GLY A 80 0.67 13.27 21.86
N ILE A 81 0.09 14.41 21.47
CA ILE A 81 0.47 15.18 20.27
C ILE A 81 1.80 15.88 20.53
N VAL A 82 2.78 15.63 19.69
CA VAL A 82 4.06 16.35 19.70
C VAL A 82 3.88 17.69 19.01
N GLU A 83 3.64 18.75 19.80
CA GLU A 83 3.49 20.09 19.25
C GLU A 83 4.82 20.63 18.73
N VAL A 84 4.81 21.13 17.49
CA VAL A 84 5.97 21.76 16.87
C VAL A 84 5.99 23.24 17.27
N PRO A 85 7.08 23.73 17.91
CA PRO A 85 7.18 25.12 18.32
C PRO A 85 7.09 26.09 17.13
N ARG A 86 6.40 27.22 17.34
CA ARG A 86 6.23 28.24 16.27
C ARG A 86 7.35 29.25 16.23
N ASN A 87 8.04 29.41 17.34
CA ASN A 87 9.09 30.42 17.52
C ASN A 87 10.49 29.89 17.31
N ILE A 88 10.63 28.84 16.47
CA ILE A 88 11.91 28.30 16.02
C ILE A 88 11.98 28.24 14.50
N ASP A 89 13.18 28.35 13.95
CA ASP A 89 13.52 28.19 12.52
C ASP A 89 14.83 27.42 12.44
N PHE A 90 14.71 26.08 12.45
CA PHE A 90 15.84 25.16 12.49
C PHE A 90 15.98 24.41 11.19
N GLN A 91 17.21 24.35 10.68
CA GLN A 91 17.60 23.42 9.63
C GLN A 91 18.45 22.31 10.27
N MET A 92 18.04 21.08 10.06
CA MET A 92 18.63 19.92 10.73
C MET A 92 19.08 18.90 9.70
N ASP A 93 20.34 18.49 9.76
CA ASP A 93 20.86 17.32 9.08
C ASP A 93 20.90 16.16 10.07
N ALA A 94 20.16 15.10 9.80
CA ALA A 94 20.05 13.91 10.65
C ALA A 94 20.88 12.76 10.07
N ASN A 95 21.65 12.07 10.93
CA ASN A 95 22.36 10.84 10.61
C ASN A 95 22.24 9.89 11.82
N LEU A 96 21.27 9.00 11.76
CA LEU A 96 20.88 8.13 12.88
C LEU A 96 21.05 6.67 12.45
N LYS A 97 21.91 5.91 13.15
CA LYS A 97 22.17 4.52 12.77
C LYS A 97 21.01 3.60 13.04
N GLN A 98 20.37 3.74 14.20
CA GLN A 98 19.17 2.98 14.56
C GLN A 98 18.17 3.89 15.26
N VAL A 99 16.94 3.90 14.76
CA VAL A 99 15.81 4.61 15.34
C VAL A 99 14.70 3.61 15.62
N LEU A 100 14.17 3.62 16.83
CA LEU A 100 12.97 2.85 17.19
C LEU A 100 11.78 3.79 17.31
N PHE A 101 10.67 3.44 16.68
CA PHE A 101 9.41 4.14 16.80
C PHE A 101 8.25 3.13 16.70
N ASP A 102 7.42 3.08 17.73
CA ASP A 102 6.40 2.05 17.93
C ASP A 102 7.06 0.65 17.83
N LYS A 103 6.60 -0.21 16.96
CA LYS A 103 7.13 -1.55 16.71
C LYS A 103 8.20 -1.57 15.60
N MET A 104 8.44 -0.42 14.95
CA MET A 104 9.32 -0.31 13.79
C MET A 104 10.76 -0.03 14.19
N SER A 105 11.68 -0.62 13.44
CA SER A 105 13.11 -0.30 13.49
C SER A 105 13.55 0.31 12.16
N PHE A 106 14.09 1.51 12.23
CA PHE A 106 14.68 2.20 11.11
C PHE A 106 16.19 2.22 11.25
N ASN A 107 16.88 1.72 10.25
CA ASN A 107 18.35 1.67 10.25
C ASN A 107 18.90 2.63 9.20
N ASN A 108 20.06 3.23 9.51
CA ASN A 108 20.76 4.17 8.63
C ASN A 108 19.86 5.31 8.15
N MET A 109 19.09 5.89 9.07
CA MET A 109 18.24 7.03 8.77
C MET A 109 19.08 8.27 8.54
N ASN A 110 18.90 8.91 7.39
CA ASN A 110 19.57 10.16 7.05
C ASN A 110 18.64 11.04 6.20
N GLY A 111 18.81 12.35 6.34
CA GLY A 111 18.01 13.32 5.60
C GLY A 111 18.03 14.69 6.25
N LYS A 112 17.21 15.59 5.69
CA LYS A 112 17.09 16.97 6.19
C LYS A 112 15.72 17.22 6.77
N LEU A 113 15.69 17.90 7.91
CA LEU A 113 14.48 18.38 8.55
C LEU A 113 14.54 19.89 8.63
N VAL A 114 13.42 20.57 8.37
CA VAL A 114 13.26 22.00 8.60
C VAL A 114 12.10 22.18 9.56
N VAL A 115 12.38 22.73 10.73
CA VAL A 115 11.39 22.96 11.78
C VAL A 115 11.10 24.44 11.85
N LYS A 116 9.89 24.85 11.48
CA LYS A 116 9.51 26.25 11.38
C LYS A 116 7.99 26.43 11.45
N ASP A 117 7.53 27.50 12.13
CA ASP A 117 6.13 27.93 12.13
C ASP A 117 5.13 26.82 12.49
N GLY A 118 5.45 25.97 13.47
CA GLY A 118 4.58 24.86 13.89
C GLY A 118 4.58 23.67 12.91
N LYS A 119 5.64 23.53 12.08
CA LYS A 119 5.75 22.52 11.02
C LYS A 119 7.14 21.91 10.98
N VAL A 120 7.22 20.63 10.70
CA VAL A 120 8.44 19.91 10.38
C VAL A 120 8.37 19.44 8.93
N ASP A 121 9.15 20.04 8.06
CA ASP A 121 9.36 19.57 6.69
C ASP A 121 10.48 18.52 6.66
N MET A 122 10.21 17.38 6.07
CA MET A 122 11.13 16.27 5.89
C MET A 122 11.56 16.19 4.42
N LYS A 123 12.87 16.22 4.18
CA LYS A 123 13.43 16.22 2.81
C LYS A 123 14.41 15.08 2.63
N ASN A 124 14.10 14.20 1.69
CA ASN A 124 14.90 13.01 1.34
C ASN A 124 15.31 12.19 2.58
N LEU A 125 14.36 12.00 3.49
CA LEU A 125 14.59 11.19 4.68
C LEU A 125 14.64 9.72 4.25
N SER A 126 15.84 9.18 4.11
CA SER A 126 16.11 7.81 3.68
C SER A 126 16.36 6.91 4.87
N MET A 127 15.81 5.72 4.87
CA MET A 127 15.98 4.74 5.94
C MET A 127 15.80 3.31 5.42
N ASN A 128 16.45 2.35 6.09
CA ASN A 128 16.22 0.93 5.85
C ASN A 128 15.24 0.39 6.89
N THR A 129 14.17 -0.24 6.44
CA THR A 129 13.13 -0.83 7.28
C THR A 129 12.38 -1.92 6.51
N MET A 130 11.70 -2.82 7.18
CA MET A 130 10.85 -3.88 6.57
C MET A 130 11.57 -4.69 5.47
N GLY A 131 12.89 -4.89 5.62
CA GLY A 131 13.72 -5.64 4.67
C GLY A 131 14.15 -4.86 3.43
N GLY A 132 13.77 -3.60 3.29
CA GLY A 132 14.08 -2.75 2.14
C GLY A 132 14.51 -1.34 2.50
N ASN A 133 14.36 -0.42 1.57
CA ASN A 133 14.68 0.99 1.74
C ASN A 133 13.45 1.87 1.49
N VAL A 134 13.28 2.89 2.31
CA VAL A 134 12.23 3.91 2.20
C VAL A 134 12.88 5.28 2.10
N VAL A 135 12.45 6.08 1.13
CA VAL A 135 12.77 7.51 1.06
C VAL A 135 11.48 8.29 1.22
N MET A 136 11.43 9.16 2.22
CA MET A 136 10.26 9.97 2.54
C MET A 136 10.54 11.46 2.29
N ASN A 137 9.54 12.13 1.72
CA ASN A 137 9.44 13.58 1.64
C ASN A 137 8.05 14.00 2.11
N GLY A 138 7.97 15.11 2.84
CA GLY A 138 6.67 15.56 3.31
C GLY A 138 6.77 16.50 4.48
N TYR A 139 5.67 16.61 5.22
CA TYR A 139 5.66 17.43 6.43
C TYR A 139 4.70 16.86 7.49
N TYR A 140 4.99 17.20 8.73
CA TYR A 140 4.11 17.14 9.87
C TYR A 140 3.81 18.56 10.35
N SER A 141 2.55 18.90 10.61
CA SER A 141 2.13 20.25 10.99
C SER A 141 1.19 20.22 12.20
N THR A 142 1.53 21.00 13.19
CA THR A 142 0.68 21.36 14.33
C THR A 142 0.26 22.84 14.29
N ALA A 143 0.19 23.44 13.10
CA ALA A 143 -0.37 24.79 12.95
C ALA A 143 -1.79 24.89 13.54
N ASN A 144 -2.53 23.78 13.50
CA ASN A 144 -3.72 23.55 14.32
C ASN A 144 -3.45 22.35 15.25
N VAL A 145 -3.14 22.60 16.52
CA VAL A 145 -2.82 21.57 17.51
C VAL A 145 -3.97 20.57 17.71
N LYS A 146 -5.23 21.02 17.56
CA LYS A 146 -6.41 20.14 17.68
C LYS A 146 -6.62 19.24 16.48
N LYS A 147 -5.95 19.52 15.39
CA LYS A 147 -6.06 18.79 14.12
C LYS A 147 -4.68 18.76 13.44
N PRO A 148 -3.73 18.02 14.02
CA PRO A 148 -2.42 17.85 13.38
C PRO A 148 -2.58 17.16 12.03
N GLU A 149 -1.75 17.54 11.08
CA GLU A 149 -1.80 17.04 9.71
C GLU A 149 -0.45 16.50 9.28
N MET A 150 -0.46 15.41 8.54
CA MET A 150 0.72 14.84 7.89
C MET A 150 0.47 14.71 6.39
N LYS A 151 1.42 15.22 5.60
CA LYS A 151 1.54 14.91 4.17
C LYS A 151 2.85 14.21 3.92
N ALA A 152 2.83 13.05 3.30
CA ALA A 152 4.04 12.29 3.04
C ALA A 152 3.99 11.60 1.67
N GLY A 153 5.09 11.73 0.92
CA GLY A 153 5.38 10.94 -0.26
C GLY A 153 6.49 9.95 0.06
N PHE A 154 6.22 8.68 -0.18
CA PHE A 154 7.14 7.57 0.04
C PHE A 154 7.60 7.00 -1.29
N LYS A 155 8.91 6.75 -1.41
CA LYS A 155 9.48 5.88 -2.43
C LYS A 155 9.96 4.63 -1.73
N LEU A 156 9.40 3.50 -2.10
CA LEU A 156 9.60 2.19 -1.49
C LEU A 156 10.47 1.32 -2.40
N SER A 157 11.45 0.65 -1.85
CA SER A 157 12.33 -0.23 -2.61
C SER A 157 12.51 -1.55 -1.87
N ASN A 158 12.04 -2.63 -2.48
CA ASN A 158 12.19 -4.02 -2.01
C ASN A 158 11.65 -4.26 -0.58
N ILE A 159 10.48 -3.71 -0.26
CA ILE A 159 9.81 -3.89 1.04
C ILE A 159 9.16 -5.26 1.10
N GLY A 160 9.37 -6.01 2.19
CA GLY A 160 8.75 -7.31 2.38
C GLY A 160 7.27 -7.21 2.74
N PHE A 161 6.39 -7.97 2.06
CA PHE A 161 4.96 -8.00 2.38
C PHE A 161 4.68 -8.41 3.83
N ALA A 162 5.30 -9.50 4.27
CA ALA A 162 5.11 -10.03 5.63
C ALA A 162 5.59 -9.05 6.71
N GLN A 163 6.71 -8.35 6.46
CA GLN A 163 7.23 -7.35 7.37
C GLN A 163 6.32 -6.12 7.43
N ALA A 164 5.86 -5.61 6.27
CA ALA A 164 4.93 -4.49 6.22
C ALA A 164 3.63 -4.80 6.94
N TYR A 165 3.07 -6.01 6.79
CA TYR A 165 1.88 -6.44 7.51
C TYR A 165 2.11 -6.51 9.02
N LYS A 166 3.25 -7.07 9.47
CA LYS A 166 3.57 -7.24 10.88
C LYS A 166 3.83 -5.91 11.61
N GLU A 167 4.50 -4.97 10.93
CA GLU A 167 5.00 -3.75 11.54
C GLU A 167 4.03 -2.56 11.43
N LEU A 168 3.12 -2.57 10.44
CA LEU A 168 2.23 -1.45 10.16
C LEU A 168 0.76 -1.80 10.39
N ASP A 169 0.18 -1.35 11.51
CA ASP A 169 -1.24 -1.54 11.83
C ASP A 169 -2.17 -0.98 10.74
N MET A 170 -1.73 0.09 10.06
CA MET A 170 -2.45 0.66 8.92
C MET A 170 -2.54 -0.34 7.75
N VAL A 171 -1.47 -1.08 7.46
CA VAL A 171 -1.47 -2.11 6.41
C VAL A 171 -2.42 -3.24 6.76
N GLN A 172 -2.48 -3.66 8.03
CA GLN A 172 -3.42 -4.68 8.49
C GLN A 172 -4.88 -4.30 8.25
N LYS A 173 -5.20 -3.01 8.37
CA LYS A 173 -6.56 -2.48 8.16
C LYS A 173 -6.87 -2.23 6.69
N MET A 174 -5.95 -1.64 5.94
CA MET A 174 -6.19 -1.19 4.56
C MET A 174 -5.87 -2.24 3.49
N ALA A 175 -4.93 -3.14 3.79
CA ALA A 175 -4.47 -4.17 2.86
C ALA A 175 -4.25 -5.52 3.59
N PRO A 176 -5.28 -6.08 4.25
CA PRO A 176 -5.15 -7.32 5.03
C PRO A 176 -4.68 -8.51 4.18
N ILE A 177 -4.82 -8.44 2.87
CA ILE A 177 -4.28 -9.46 1.95
C ILE A 177 -2.76 -9.65 2.11
N PHE A 178 -2.01 -8.64 2.61
CA PHE A 178 -0.55 -8.74 2.80
C PHE A 178 -0.14 -9.86 3.75
N GLU A 179 -1.02 -10.28 4.66
CA GLU A 179 -0.81 -11.45 5.51
C GLU A 179 -0.55 -12.73 4.70
N ASN A 180 -1.21 -12.83 3.56
CA ASN A 180 -1.21 -13.99 2.68
C ASN A 180 -0.21 -13.88 1.51
N LEU A 181 0.58 -12.77 1.46
CA LEU A 181 1.56 -12.53 0.42
C LEU A 181 2.98 -12.83 0.89
N LYS A 182 3.76 -13.50 0.03
CA LYS A 182 5.21 -13.63 0.16
C LYS A 182 5.88 -12.91 -0.99
N GLY A 183 7.14 -12.52 -0.78
CA GLY A 183 7.90 -11.71 -1.73
C GLY A 183 8.00 -10.26 -1.28
N ASN A 184 8.37 -9.39 -2.19
CA ASN A 184 8.63 -7.99 -1.91
C ASN A 184 7.88 -7.09 -2.88
N PHE A 185 7.75 -5.82 -2.53
CA PHE A 185 7.21 -4.80 -3.41
C PHE A 185 8.07 -3.54 -3.41
N SER A 186 7.97 -2.81 -4.49
CA SER A 186 8.57 -1.48 -4.66
C SER A 186 7.51 -0.55 -5.24
N GLY A 187 7.67 0.77 -5.05
CA GLY A 187 6.72 1.70 -5.61
C GLY A 187 6.77 3.08 -4.99
N SER A 188 5.68 3.81 -5.17
CA SER A 188 5.49 5.13 -4.56
C SER A 188 4.10 5.24 -3.97
N ILE A 189 3.99 5.96 -2.86
CA ILE A 189 2.73 6.24 -2.18
C ILE A 189 2.77 7.69 -1.74
N ASN A 190 1.71 8.44 -2.04
CA ASN A 190 1.48 9.79 -1.52
C ASN A 190 0.27 9.75 -0.60
N ILE A 191 0.37 10.32 0.58
CA ILE A 191 -0.74 10.41 1.54
C ILE A 191 -0.83 11.78 2.16
N LEU A 192 -2.06 12.20 2.44
CA LEU A 192 -2.43 13.32 3.28
C LEU A 192 -3.45 12.80 4.30
N THR A 193 -3.23 13.05 5.58
CA THR A 193 -4.12 12.58 6.65
C THR A 193 -4.03 13.47 7.87
N ASP A 194 -5.11 13.58 8.61
CA ASP A 194 -5.07 14.09 9.98
C ASP A 194 -4.44 13.02 10.89
N LEU A 195 -3.89 13.46 12.02
CA LEU A 195 -3.38 12.57 13.06
C LEU A 195 -4.26 12.68 14.31
N ASP A 196 -4.42 11.57 15.01
CA ASP A 196 -5.12 11.56 16.31
C ASP A 196 -4.19 11.90 17.47
N ALA A 197 -4.72 11.86 18.70
CA ALA A 197 -3.97 12.16 19.91
C ALA A 197 -2.80 11.23 20.19
N THR A 198 -2.73 10.08 19.53
CA THR A 198 -1.63 9.11 19.62
C THR A 198 -0.64 9.21 18.46
N MET A 199 -0.74 10.27 17.64
CA MET A 199 0.03 10.46 16.41
C MET A 199 -0.25 9.41 15.32
N SER A 200 -1.33 8.66 15.45
CA SER A 200 -1.77 7.69 14.46
C SER A 200 -2.59 8.34 13.36
N PRO A 201 -2.46 7.90 12.10
CA PRO A 201 -3.27 8.41 10.99
C PRO A 201 -4.78 8.18 11.21
N VAL A 202 -5.57 9.22 11.05
CA VAL A 202 -7.03 9.15 11.07
C VAL A 202 -7.51 8.66 9.71
N LEU A 203 -7.71 7.35 9.59
CA LEU A 203 -7.89 6.66 8.32
C LEU A 203 -9.06 7.18 7.46
N ASN A 204 -10.15 7.65 8.07
CA ASN A 204 -11.29 8.22 7.33
C ASN A 204 -11.02 9.62 6.74
N THR A 205 -9.96 10.31 7.18
CA THR A 205 -9.50 11.58 6.59
C THR A 205 -8.41 11.36 5.55
N MET A 206 -7.90 10.12 5.44
CA MET A 206 -6.78 9.81 4.56
C MET A 206 -7.17 9.94 3.10
N GLN A 207 -6.35 10.68 2.38
CA GLN A 207 -6.39 10.80 0.92
C GLN A 207 -5.01 10.46 0.36
N GLY A 208 -4.98 9.84 -0.80
CA GLY A 208 -3.71 9.48 -1.40
C GLY A 208 -3.83 8.75 -2.71
N ASP A 209 -2.67 8.46 -3.26
CA ASP A 209 -2.49 7.63 -4.45
C ASP A 209 -1.18 6.87 -4.36
N GLY A 210 -1.09 5.81 -5.13
CA GLY A 210 0.14 5.05 -5.18
C GLY A 210 0.19 4.07 -6.34
N SER A 211 1.40 3.57 -6.55
CA SER A 211 1.69 2.49 -7.49
C SER A 211 2.65 1.52 -6.81
N LEU A 212 2.33 0.24 -6.84
CA LEU A 212 3.16 -0.83 -6.29
C LEU A 212 3.48 -1.85 -7.38
N SER A 213 4.74 -2.24 -7.47
CA SER A 213 5.20 -3.35 -8.31
C SER A 213 5.73 -4.45 -7.42
N THR A 214 5.31 -5.68 -7.67
CA THR A 214 5.71 -6.84 -6.87
C THR A 214 6.95 -7.52 -7.43
N ARG A 215 7.62 -8.28 -6.58
CA ARG A 215 8.76 -9.12 -6.94
C ARG A 215 8.72 -10.43 -6.18
N ASP A 216 8.88 -11.54 -6.92
CA ASP A 216 8.83 -12.90 -6.38
C ASP A 216 7.52 -13.17 -5.63
N LEU A 217 6.39 -12.65 -6.18
CA LEU A 217 5.08 -12.71 -5.56
C LEU A 217 4.56 -14.15 -5.46
N SER A 218 4.14 -14.53 -4.27
CA SER A 218 3.42 -15.78 -4.01
C SER A 218 2.22 -15.52 -3.12
N LEU A 219 1.09 -16.08 -3.49
CA LEU A 219 -0.18 -16.06 -2.74
C LEU A 219 -0.34 -17.41 -2.04
N SER A 220 -0.82 -17.40 -0.79
CA SER A 220 -1.12 -18.62 -0.05
C SER A 220 -2.26 -18.39 0.93
N GLY A 221 -3.33 -19.20 0.86
CA GLY A 221 -4.46 -19.09 1.77
C GLY A 221 -5.35 -17.87 1.57
N VAL A 222 -5.40 -17.33 0.36
CA VAL A 222 -6.30 -16.22 -0.01
C VAL A 222 -7.67 -16.79 -0.31
N LYS A 223 -8.60 -16.71 0.63
CA LYS A 223 -9.96 -17.30 0.53
C LYS A 223 -10.69 -16.93 -0.76
N ALA A 224 -10.56 -15.70 -1.24
CA ALA A 224 -11.18 -15.28 -2.49
C ALA A 224 -10.65 -16.07 -3.70
N ILE A 225 -9.34 -16.39 -3.74
CA ILE A 225 -8.75 -17.23 -4.78
C ILE A 225 -9.24 -18.67 -4.65
N ASP A 226 -9.35 -19.19 -3.43
CA ASP A 226 -9.89 -20.53 -3.18
C ASP A 226 -11.33 -20.65 -3.67
N GLU A 227 -12.18 -19.66 -3.38
CA GLU A 227 -13.57 -19.64 -3.86
C GLU A 227 -13.67 -19.46 -5.39
N ILE A 228 -12.80 -18.67 -6.00
CA ILE A 228 -12.72 -18.59 -7.48
C ILE A 228 -12.36 -19.96 -8.05
N ALA A 229 -11.32 -20.60 -7.51
CA ALA A 229 -10.86 -21.92 -7.95
C ALA A 229 -11.98 -22.97 -7.88
N ASP A 230 -12.77 -22.95 -6.78
CA ASP A 230 -13.90 -23.84 -6.60
C ASP A 230 -15.06 -23.51 -7.54
N ALA A 231 -15.38 -22.23 -7.74
CA ALA A 231 -16.43 -21.80 -8.66
C ALA A 231 -16.15 -22.17 -10.11
N VAL A 232 -14.90 -22.06 -10.54
CA VAL A 232 -14.46 -22.43 -11.90
C VAL A 232 -13.99 -23.88 -12.00
N LYS A 233 -14.01 -24.64 -10.89
CA LYS A 233 -13.59 -26.05 -10.78
C LYS A 233 -12.17 -26.30 -11.25
N GLN A 234 -11.26 -25.43 -10.86
CA GLN A 234 -9.83 -25.48 -11.17
C GLN A 234 -9.00 -25.43 -9.88
N PRO A 235 -8.89 -26.57 -9.14
CA PRO A 235 -8.18 -26.59 -7.84
C PRO A 235 -6.72 -26.16 -7.94
N SER A 236 -6.10 -26.33 -9.11
CA SER A 236 -4.71 -25.91 -9.36
C SER A 236 -4.47 -24.40 -9.19
N LEU A 237 -5.51 -23.57 -9.27
CA LEU A 237 -5.40 -22.11 -9.02
C LEU A 237 -4.99 -21.79 -7.59
N LYS A 238 -5.30 -22.66 -6.61
CA LYS A 238 -5.02 -22.43 -5.19
C LYS A 238 -3.53 -22.37 -4.85
N ASP A 239 -2.71 -23.12 -5.63
CA ASP A 239 -1.28 -23.29 -5.37
C ASP A 239 -0.40 -22.72 -6.50
N MET A 240 -0.99 -21.96 -7.41
CA MET A 240 -0.22 -21.41 -8.54
C MET A 240 0.66 -20.23 -8.11
N LYS A 241 1.87 -20.20 -8.67
CA LYS A 241 2.73 -19.02 -8.59
C LYS A 241 2.13 -17.87 -9.40
N VAL A 242 2.13 -16.70 -8.81
CA VAL A 242 1.68 -15.46 -9.44
C VAL A 242 2.88 -14.79 -10.11
N LYS A 243 2.69 -14.30 -11.34
CA LYS A 243 3.69 -13.44 -11.98
C LYS A 243 3.70 -12.07 -11.31
N ASP A 244 4.87 -11.46 -11.27
CA ASP A 244 5.00 -10.10 -10.77
C ASP A 244 4.09 -9.15 -11.54
N MET A 245 3.52 -8.21 -10.81
CA MET A 245 2.49 -7.32 -11.31
C MET A 245 2.69 -5.89 -10.80
N THR A 246 2.04 -4.94 -11.46
CA THR A 246 1.95 -3.56 -10.99
C THR A 246 0.49 -3.23 -10.70
N LEU A 247 0.25 -2.54 -9.58
CA LEU A 247 -1.05 -2.14 -9.09
C LEU A 247 -1.04 -0.64 -8.79
N ASP A 248 -1.91 0.11 -9.46
CA ASP A 248 -2.19 1.51 -9.14
C ASP A 248 -3.45 1.62 -8.29
N PHE A 249 -3.43 2.53 -7.32
CA PHE A 249 -4.56 2.73 -6.42
C PHE A 249 -4.72 4.18 -5.99
N THR A 250 -5.90 4.50 -5.50
CA THR A 250 -6.22 5.75 -4.81
C THR A 250 -6.81 5.45 -3.44
N ILE A 251 -6.58 6.36 -2.48
CA ILE A 251 -7.13 6.28 -1.13
C ILE A 251 -8.05 7.48 -0.95
N LYS A 252 -9.32 7.22 -0.68
CA LYS A 252 -10.31 8.26 -0.46
C LYS A 252 -11.51 7.71 0.31
N ASP A 253 -12.11 8.54 1.16
CA ASP A 253 -13.37 8.25 1.86
C ASP A 253 -13.34 6.88 2.59
N GLY A 254 -12.22 6.56 3.23
CA GLY A 254 -12.03 5.32 3.97
C GLY A 254 -11.92 4.06 3.08
N ARG A 255 -11.62 4.21 1.80
CA ARG A 255 -11.43 3.09 0.88
C ARG A 255 -10.15 3.21 0.08
N VAL A 256 -9.57 2.07 -0.25
CA VAL A 256 -8.49 1.91 -1.23
C VAL A 256 -9.12 1.40 -2.52
N GLU A 257 -9.15 2.23 -3.54
CA GLU A 257 -9.66 1.87 -4.88
C GLU A 257 -8.51 1.48 -5.78
N THR A 258 -8.59 0.31 -6.42
CA THR A 258 -7.58 -0.17 -7.37
C THR A 258 -8.02 0.08 -8.80
N LYS A 259 -7.13 0.59 -9.64
CA LYS A 259 -7.33 0.58 -11.09
C LYS A 259 -7.33 -0.86 -11.62
N PRO A 260 -7.87 -1.12 -12.82
CA PRO A 260 -7.82 -2.46 -13.40
C PRO A 260 -6.39 -3.02 -13.43
N PHE A 261 -6.21 -4.24 -12.93
CA PHE A 261 -4.93 -4.94 -12.86
C PHE A 261 -5.11 -6.42 -13.17
N ASP A 262 -4.03 -7.08 -13.61
CA ASP A 262 -4.01 -8.48 -13.95
C ASP A 262 -3.23 -9.29 -12.89
N ILE A 263 -3.84 -10.36 -12.39
CA ILE A 263 -3.18 -11.42 -11.63
C ILE A 263 -2.98 -12.59 -12.60
N LYS A 264 -1.73 -12.87 -12.98
CA LYS A 264 -1.37 -13.95 -13.90
C LYS A 264 -0.83 -15.15 -13.14
N MET A 265 -1.47 -16.31 -13.31
CA MET A 265 -1.17 -17.56 -12.66
C MET A 265 -1.09 -18.66 -13.71
N GLY A 266 0.11 -19.00 -14.20
CA GLY A 266 0.27 -19.90 -15.35
C GLY A 266 -0.46 -19.34 -16.57
N ASP A 267 -1.37 -20.16 -17.12
CA ASP A 267 -2.21 -19.79 -18.28
C ASP A 267 -3.52 -19.08 -17.90
N TYR A 268 -3.75 -18.87 -16.59
CA TYR A 268 -4.90 -18.16 -16.06
C TYR A 268 -4.60 -16.67 -15.87
N THR A 269 -5.61 -15.84 -16.10
CA THR A 269 -5.50 -14.42 -15.81
C THR A 269 -6.79 -13.94 -15.15
N LEU A 270 -6.66 -13.33 -13.97
CA LEU A 270 -7.74 -12.60 -13.33
C LEU A 270 -7.50 -11.11 -13.57
N ASN A 271 -8.40 -10.47 -14.30
CA ASN A 271 -8.41 -9.02 -14.45
C ASN A 271 -9.42 -8.47 -13.44
N LEU A 272 -8.98 -7.65 -12.51
CA LEU A 272 -9.78 -7.14 -11.39
C LEU A 272 -9.67 -5.63 -11.28
N SER A 273 -10.75 -4.99 -10.83
CA SER A 273 -10.78 -3.63 -10.33
C SER A 273 -11.81 -3.54 -9.22
N GLY A 274 -11.60 -2.65 -8.26
CA GLY A 274 -12.53 -2.53 -7.16
C GLY A 274 -11.93 -1.81 -5.98
N SER A 275 -12.49 -2.03 -4.80
CA SER A 275 -12.05 -1.34 -3.61
C SER A 275 -12.08 -2.20 -2.36
N THR A 276 -11.23 -1.81 -1.39
CA THR A 276 -11.19 -2.34 -0.03
C THR A 276 -11.51 -1.22 0.94
N GLY A 277 -12.48 -1.42 1.82
CA GLY A 277 -12.81 -0.49 2.90
C GLY A 277 -11.93 -0.70 4.13
N LEU A 278 -11.85 0.34 4.98
CA LEU A 278 -11.20 0.28 6.29
C LEU A 278 -11.86 -0.70 7.26
N ASP A 279 -13.13 -0.99 7.02
CA ASP A 279 -13.93 -2.02 7.70
C ASP A 279 -13.67 -3.43 7.15
N GLN A 280 -12.64 -3.57 6.31
CA GLN A 280 -12.26 -4.80 5.61
C GLN A 280 -13.31 -5.32 4.61
N THR A 281 -14.35 -4.54 4.30
CA THR A 281 -15.24 -4.89 3.20
C THR A 281 -14.51 -4.82 1.87
N ILE A 282 -14.86 -5.72 0.96
CA ILE A 282 -14.29 -5.78 -0.38
C ILE A 282 -15.40 -5.71 -1.42
N ASP A 283 -15.15 -5.00 -2.50
CA ASP A 283 -16.04 -4.92 -3.66
C ASP A 283 -15.18 -4.88 -4.92
N TYR A 284 -14.98 -6.03 -5.53
CA TYR A 284 -14.20 -6.18 -6.75
C TYR A 284 -15.05 -6.80 -7.84
N SER A 285 -14.81 -6.33 -9.05
CA SER A 285 -15.38 -6.92 -10.27
C SER A 285 -14.29 -7.09 -11.32
N GLY A 286 -14.55 -7.97 -12.26
CA GLY A 286 -13.60 -8.19 -13.34
C GLY A 286 -13.89 -9.45 -14.12
N LYS A 287 -12.84 -10.06 -14.64
CA LYS A 287 -12.92 -11.24 -15.52
C LYS A 287 -11.87 -12.25 -15.18
N VAL A 288 -12.24 -13.52 -15.21
CA VAL A 288 -11.29 -14.63 -15.19
C VAL A 288 -11.16 -15.23 -16.58
N LYS A 289 -9.93 -15.32 -17.07
CA LYS A 289 -9.59 -15.98 -18.33
C LYS A 289 -9.06 -17.37 -18.01
N LEU A 290 -9.73 -18.38 -18.52
CA LEU A 290 -9.40 -19.80 -18.30
C LEU A 290 -8.93 -20.40 -19.61
N PRO A 291 -7.83 -21.18 -19.63
CA PRO A 291 -7.50 -22.00 -20.78
C PRO A 291 -8.51 -23.15 -20.90
N THR A 292 -9.05 -23.37 -22.06
CA THR A 292 -9.94 -24.50 -22.34
C THR A 292 -9.45 -25.26 -23.57
N SER A 293 -9.46 -26.59 -23.47
CA SER A 293 -9.28 -27.45 -24.62
C SER A 293 -10.62 -28.09 -24.98
N VAL A 294 -11.12 -27.82 -26.16
CA VAL A 294 -12.30 -28.48 -26.72
C VAL A 294 -11.85 -29.21 -27.98
N GLY A 295 -11.71 -30.53 -27.87
CA GLY A 295 -11.07 -31.32 -28.95
C GLY A 295 -9.59 -30.98 -29.09
N ASN A 296 -9.14 -30.56 -30.27
CA ASN A 296 -7.76 -30.13 -30.55
C ASN A 296 -7.60 -28.58 -30.50
N ILE A 297 -8.59 -27.85 -30.05
CA ILE A 297 -8.55 -26.38 -29.98
C ILE A 297 -8.29 -25.95 -28.54
N SER A 298 -7.24 -25.17 -28.35
CA SER A 298 -7.02 -24.41 -27.13
C SER A 298 -7.63 -23.02 -27.29
N LYS A 299 -8.71 -22.74 -26.58
CA LYS A 299 -9.35 -21.39 -26.51
C LYS A 299 -9.27 -20.85 -25.10
N LEU A 300 -9.18 -19.53 -25.00
CA LEU A 300 -9.35 -18.81 -23.73
C LEU A 300 -10.83 -18.53 -23.54
N MET A 301 -11.37 -18.98 -22.41
CA MET A 301 -12.72 -18.67 -21.97
C MET A 301 -12.68 -17.51 -20.99
N THR A 302 -13.52 -16.51 -21.17
CA THR A 302 -13.59 -15.33 -20.31
C THR A 302 -14.92 -15.34 -19.56
N LEU A 303 -14.86 -15.28 -18.22
CA LEU A 303 -16.02 -15.29 -17.34
C LEU A 303 -16.05 -14.02 -16.51
N ASP A 304 -17.24 -13.46 -16.34
CA ASP A 304 -17.41 -12.32 -15.42
C ASP A 304 -17.32 -12.78 -13.97
N LEU A 305 -16.64 -11.98 -13.17
CA LEU A 305 -16.32 -12.24 -11.78
C LEU A 305 -16.74 -11.06 -10.90
N LYS A 306 -17.39 -11.36 -9.77
CA LYS A 306 -17.65 -10.40 -8.69
C LYS A 306 -17.19 -11.00 -7.37
N ILE A 307 -16.51 -10.18 -6.56
CA ILE A 307 -16.02 -10.54 -5.23
C ILE A 307 -16.49 -9.46 -4.27
N GLY A 308 -17.39 -9.83 -3.37
CA GLY A 308 -17.90 -8.93 -2.33
C GLY A 308 -17.68 -9.53 -0.93
N GLY A 309 -18.34 -8.97 0.09
CA GLY A 309 -18.21 -9.41 1.47
C GLY A 309 -17.02 -8.79 2.17
N SER A 310 -16.19 -9.60 2.84
CA SER A 310 -14.99 -9.16 3.54
C SER A 310 -13.80 -10.07 3.22
N PHE A 311 -12.58 -9.66 3.58
CA PHE A 311 -11.39 -10.50 3.41
C PHE A 311 -11.50 -11.85 4.14
N THR A 312 -12.13 -11.86 5.31
CA THR A 312 -12.31 -13.07 6.11
C THR A 312 -13.48 -13.95 5.65
N SER A 313 -14.46 -13.35 4.95
CA SER A 313 -15.64 -14.03 4.42
C SER A 313 -16.01 -13.44 3.05
N PRO A 314 -15.21 -13.73 2.01
CA PRO A 314 -15.50 -13.28 0.66
C PRO A 314 -16.75 -13.96 0.12
N LYS A 315 -17.44 -13.28 -0.80
CA LYS A 315 -18.56 -13.84 -1.58
C LYS A 315 -18.21 -13.74 -3.04
N VAL A 316 -17.84 -14.85 -3.63
CA VAL A 316 -17.45 -14.93 -5.04
C VAL A 316 -18.64 -15.35 -5.90
N SER A 317 -18.87 -14.64 -6.98
CA SER A 317 -19.85 -14.97 -8.02
C SER A 317 -19.18 -14.97 -9.39
N VAL A 318 -19.29 -16.08 -10.09
CA VAL A 318 -18.79 -16.25 -11.46
C VAL A 318 -19.98 -16.52 -12.37
N ASP A 319 -20.08 -15.81 -13.50
CA ASP A 319 -21.14 -16.08 -14.48
C ASP A 319 -20.83 -17.34 -15.29
N THR A 320 -21.27 -18.47 -14.76
CA THR A 320 -21.11 -19.77 -15.40
C THR A 320 -22.08 -20.01 -16.55
N LYS A 321 -23.14 -19.17 -16.71
CA LYS A 321 -24.07 -19.29 -17.86
C LYS A 321 -23.40 -18.87 -19.15
N SER A 322 -22.58 -17.83 -19.11
CA SER A 322 -21.77 -17.42 -20.27
C SER A 322 -20.77 -18.49 -20.69
N MET A 323 -20.33 -19.32 -19.75
CA MET A 323 -19.42 -20.45 -19.97
C MET A 323 -19.99 -21.47 -20.94
N ALA A 324 -21.23 -21.89 -20.74
CA ALA A 324 -21.91 -22.85 -21.61
C ALA A 324 -22.07 -22.28 -23.03
N ASN A 325 -22.47 -21.02 -23.15
CA ASN A 325 -22.66 -20.36 -24.43
C ASN A 325 -21.34 -20.21 -25.22
N GLN A 326 -20.26 -19.76 -24.55
CA GLN A 326 -18.94 -19.65 -25.18
C GLN A 326 -18.35 -21.01 -25.60
N ALA A 327 -18.58 -22.08 -24.81
CA ALA A 327 -18.20 -23.43 -25.17
C ALA A 327 -18.93 -23.93 -26.42
N VAL A 328 -20.25 -23.64 -26.48
CA VAL A 328 -21.08 -23.99 -27.63
C VAL A 328 -20.63 -23.26 -28.89
N GLU A 329 -20.38 -21.95 -28.79
CA GLU A 329 -19.89 -21.14 -29.94
C GLU A 329 -18.50 -21.64 -30.41
N ALA A 330 -17.61 -22.00 -29.46
CA ALA A 330 -16.28 -22.52 -29.80
C ALA A 330 -16.35 -23.83 -30.58
N VAL A 331 -17.23 -24.75 -30.18
CA VAL A 331 -17.43 -26.03 -30.88
C VAL A 331 -18.11 -25.80 -32.26
N ALA A 332 -19.05 -24.88 -32.33
CA ALA A 332 -19.71 -24.54 -33.58
C ALA A 332 -18.73 -23.94 -34.60
N ASP A 333 -17.92 -22.98 -34.19
CA ASP A 333 -16.90 -22.36 -35.03
C ASP A 333 -15.87 -23.37 -35.56
N GLU A 334 -15.43 -24.32 -34.70
CA GLU A 334 -14.54 -25.38 -35.13
C GLU A 334 -15.17 -26.31 -36.16
N ALA A 335 -16.42 -26.71 -35.90
CA ALA A 335 -17.14 -27.59 -36.84
C ALA A 335 -17.35 -26.91 -38.19
N ILE A 336 -17.68 -25.61 -38.19
CA ILE A 336 -17.82 -24.81 -39.41
C ILE A 336 -16.48 -24.67 -40.13
N SER A 337 -15.39 -24.41 -39.43
CA SER A 337 -14.06 -24.29 -39.99
C SER A 337 -13.58 -25.62 -40.63
N LYS A 338 -13.78 -26.75 -39.94
CA LYS A 338 -13.46 -28.08 -40.50
C LYS A 338 -14.32 -28.47 -41.69
N LEU A 339 -15.57 -28.07 -41.72
CA LEU A 339 -16.47 -28.29 -42.87
C LEU A 339 -16.06 -27.44 -44.06
N GLY A 340 -15.72 -26.17 -43.84
CA GLY A 340 -15.19 -25.27 -44.87
C GLY A 340 -13.89 -25.77 -45.48
N GLN A 341 -12.96 -26.24 -44.67
CA GLN A 341 -11.70 -26.86 -45.15
C GLN A 341 -11.94 -28.14 -45.96
N LYS A 342 -12.88 -29.01 -45.54
CA LYS A 342 -13.23 -30.23 -46.27
C LYS A 342 -13.96 -29.94 -47.60
N LEU A 343 -14.64 -28.85 -47.74
CA LEU A 343 -15.41 -28.46 -48.92
C LEU A 343 -14.64 -27.53 -49.86
N GLY A 344 -13.40 -27.18 -49.53
CA GLY A 344 -12.56 -26.30 -50.37
C GLY A 344 -13.16 -24.90 -50.56
N LEU A 345 -14.03 -24.46 -49.63
CA LEU A 345 -14.69 -23.17 -49.71
C LEU A 345 -13.81 -22.11 -49.00
N ASP A 346 -13.17 -21.28 -49.80
CA ASP A 346 -12.62 -20.03 -49.31
C ASP A 346 -13.71 -19.18 -48.65
N SER A 347 -13.27 -18.35 -47.67
CA SER A 347 -14.11 -17.57 -46.74
C SER A 347 -15.21 -16.64 -47.34
N ALA A 348 -15.47 -16.71 -48.64
CA ALA A 348 -16.37 -15.82 -49.35
C ALA A 348 -17.74 -16.44 -49.71
N ALA A 349 -17.97 -17.77 -49.53
CA ALA A 349 -19.25 -18.38 -49.88
C ALA A 349 -20.19 -18.50 -48.67
N THR A 350 -20.71 -17.36 -48.20
CA THR A 350 -21.45 -17.22 -46.93
C THR A 350 -22.96 -17.25 -47.03
N ALA A 351 -23.55 -17.76 -48.13
CA ALA A 351 -25.01 -17.67 -48.32
C ALA A 351 -25.88 -18.64 -47.46
N ASN A 352 -25.27 -19.51 -46.61
CA ASN A 352 -26.07 -20.43 -45.77
C ASN A 352 -25.48 -20.61 -44.34
N LYS A 353 -24.77 -19.60 -43.88
CA LYS A 353 -24.10 -19.67 -42.55
C LYS A 353 -25.11 -19.83 -41.40
N ASP A 354 -26.26 -19.23 -41.49
CA ASP A 354 -27.22 -19.19 -40.35
C ASP A 354 -27.93 -20.54 -40.13
N SER A 355 -28.29 -21.24 -41.19
CA SER A 355 -28.92 -22.57 -41.07
C SER A 355 -27.94 -23.68 -40.69
N ILE A 356 -26.67 -23.56 -41.11
CA ILE A 356 -25.62 -24.47 -40.71
C ILE A 356 -25.23 -24.17 -39.26
N LYS A 357 -25.13 -22.89 -38.92
CA LYS A 357 -24.86 -22.43 -37.54
C LYS A 357 -25.93 -22.92 -36.58
N GLN A 358 -27.20 -22.88 -36.94
CA GLN A 358 -28.31 -23.32 -36.10
C GLN A 358 -28.27 -24.83 -35.82
N LYS A 359 -28.09 -25.67 -36.86
CA LYS A 359 -27.99 -27.14 -36.70
C LYS A 359 -26.69 -27.60 -36.00
N VAL A 360 -25.60 -26.89 -36.23
CA VAL A 360 -24.33 -27.19 -35.55
C VAL A 360 -24.40 -26.74 -34.09
N THR A 361 -25.06 -25.60 -33.82
CA THR A 361 -25.24 -25.07 -32.46
C THR A 361 -26.10 -26.00 -31.61
N GLU A 362 -27.18 -26.57 -32.17
CA GLU A 362 -28.03 -27.56 -31.46
C GLU A 362 -27.26 -28.85 -31.11
N LYS A 363 -26.56 -29.44 -32.05
CA LYS A 363 -25.71 -30.64 -31.79
C LYS A 363 -24.49 -30.36 -30.90
N ALA A 364 -23.93 -29.17 -30.97
CA ALA A 364 -22.82 -28.75 -30.17
C ALA A 364 -23.27 -28.46 -28.71
N ALA A 365 -24.48 -27.90 -28.54
CA ALA A 365 -25.09 -27.67 -27.24
C ALA A 365 -25.34 -29.00 -26.51
N GLU A 366 -25.85 -30.01 -27.20
CA GLU A 366 -26.01 -31.37 -26.62
C GLU A 366 -24.66 -31.99 -26.17
N LYS A 367 -23.65 -31.92 -27.03
CA LYS A 367 -22.33 -32.46 -26.70
C LYS A 367 -21.60 -31.65 -25.63
N ALA A 368 -21.72 -30.32 -25.63
CA ALA A 368 -21.13 -29.46 -24.59
C ALA A 368 -21.84 -29.67 -23.24
N LEU A 369 -23.15 -29.84 -23.24
CA LEU A 369 -23.93 -30.16 -22.04
C LEU A 369 -23.54 -31.54 -21.47
N ASP A 370 -23.33 -32.52 -22.32
CA ASP A 370 -22.90 -33.88 -21.94
C ASP A 370 -21.46 -33.93 -21.44
N PHE A 371 -20.57 -33.13 -22.05
CA PHE A 371 -19.20 -32.94 -21.59
C PHE A 371 -19.14 -32.21 -20.25
N LEU A 372 -19.93 -31.14 -20.08
CA LEU A 372 -20.06 -30.43 -18.82
C LEU A 372 -20.68 -31.31 -17.73
N LYS A 373 -21.71 -32.10 -18.04
CA LYS A 373 -22.29 -33.08 -17.10
C LYS A 373 -21.29 -34.18 -16.69
N LYS A 374 -20.41 -34.61 -17.61
CA LYS A 374 -19.35 -35.59 -17.32
C LYS A 374 -18.19 -35.02 -16.50
N LYS A 375 -17.86 -33.76 -16.65
CA LYS A 375 -16.81 -33.09 -15.85
C LYS A 375 -17.35 -32.48 -14.55
N LEU A 376 -18.69 -32.37 -14.41
CA LEU A 376 -19.38 -31.81 -13.27
C LEU A 376 -19.87 -32.89 -12.27
N LYS A 377 -19.67 -34.17 -12.57
CA LYS A 377 -19.71 -35.31 -11.65
C LYS A 377 -18.28 -35.64 -11.23
#